data_3309fe7b725ed818fc6543918c9519c8
#
_entry.id   3309fe7b725ed818fc6543918c9519c8
#
_cell.length_a   1.000
_cell.length_b   1.000
_cell.length_c   1.000
_cell.angle_alpha   90.00
_cell.angle_beta   90.00
_cell.angle_gamma   90.00
#
_symmetry.space_group_name_H-M   'P 1'
#
loop_
_entity.id
_entity.type
_entity.pdbx_description
1 polymer ?
#
loop_
_entity_poly.entity_id
_entity_poly.type
_entity_poly.pdbx_seq_one_letter_code
_entity_poly.pdbx_strand_id
1 'polypeptide(L)'
;GGSLNGVIFGNPDLKPEKSVTEEISVLWNNQDNLNMSLTVFNTDFKDKITEIRRCGTGTNTICTEKDPDNNTYDFISDRINVDKANMRGVEAIMNWQIAESVDLTANYTFTDSEQKSGTFKGKALNKMPKHMANATLNWDTTQDIKTWSRINFRGKTSDYLSRTSMATGTGSYATVDVGGSYQLNKDLNFVAGVYNVLDRRINNENYGATLDGRRYNIGLNYNF
;
A
#
# COMPACT_ATOMS: atom_id res chain seq x y z
N GLY A 1 -20.31 -14.64 -10.30
CA GLY A 1 -19.77 -13.35 -10.67
C GLY A 1 -18.87 -13.47 -11.89
N GLY A 2 -19.26 -12.82 -12.98
CA GLY A 2 -18.45 -12.81 -14.19
C GLY A 2 -17.15 -12.00 -13.97
N SER A 3 -16.06 -12.47 -14.53
CA SER A 3 -14.81 -11.70 -14.57
C SER A 3 -14.98 -10.54 -15.57
N LEU A 4 -14.40 -9.37 -15.22
CA LEU A 4 -14.36 -8.23 -16.13
C LEU A 4 -13.40 -8.53 -17.31
N ASN A 5 -13.84 -8.21 -18.53
CA ASN A 5 -13.01 -8.31 -19.73
C ASN A 5 -12.26 -6.99 -19.93
N GLY A 6 -11.11 -6.87 -19.28
CA GLY A 6 -10.29 -5.66 -19.35
C GLY A 6 -8.94 -5.92 -19.99
N VAL A 7 -8.35 -4.89 -20.58
CA VAL A 7 -7.02 -4.95 -21.17
C VAL A 7 -6.21 -3.70 -20.87
N ILE A 8 -4.90 -3.87 -20.69
CA ILE A 8 -3.93 -2.80 -20.58
C ILE A 8 -3.05 -2.89 -21.82
N PHE A 9 -3.10 -1.88 -22.69
CA PHE A 9 -2.23 -1.82 -23.84
C PHE A 9 -0.87 -1.25 -23.47
N GLY A 10 0.18 -1.94 -23.93
CA GLY A 10 1.52 -1.40 -23.93
C GLY A 10 1.65 -0.26 -24.94
N ASN A 11 2.63 0.59 -24.71
CA ASN A 11 2.97 1.69 -25.60
C ASN A 11 4.41 1.53 -26.08
N PRO A 12 4.65 1.26 -27.38
CA PRO A 12 6.00 1.08 -27.90
C PRO A 12 6.84 2.38 -27.84
N ASP A 13 6.20 3.54 -27.68
CA ASP A 13 6.87 4.84 -27.58
C ASP A 13 7.20 5.22 -26.13
N LEU A 14 6.97 4.32 -25.15
CA LEU A 14 7.32 4.57 -23.77
C LEU A 14 8.83 4.79 -23.60
N LYS A 15 9.18 5.87 -22.92
CA LYS A 15 10.55 6.12 -22.48
C LYS A 15 10.79 5.44 -21.12
N PRO A 16 12.03 4.99 -20.84
CA PRO A 16 12.36 4.50 -19.50
C PRO A 16 12.10 5.56 -18.42
N GLU A 17 11.50 5.15 -17.34
CA GLU A 17 11.32 5.98 -16.15
C GLU A 17 12.68 6.22 -15.49
N LYS A 18 12.95 7.46 -15.08
CA LYS A 18 14.17 7.85 -14.36
C LYS A 18 13.78 8.53 -13.07
N SER A 19 14.54 8.28 -12.01
CA SER A 19 14.33 8.96 -10.74
C SER A 19 15.65 9.28 -10.06
N VAL A 20 15.64 10.38 -9.30
CA VAL A 20 16.74 10.79 -8.43
C VAL A 20 16.14 11.01 -7.05
N THR A 21 16.66 10.29 -6.05
CA THR A 21 16.24 10.42 -4.66
C THR A 21 17.38 11.01 -3.82
N GLU A 22 17.05 12.03 -3.05
CA GLU A 22 17.90 12.60 -2.02
C GLU A 22 17.25 12.35 -0.67
N GLU A 23 18.02 11.89 0.31
CA GLU A 23 17.48 11.63 1.65
C GLU A 23 18.50 11.93 2.73
N ILE A 24 17.98 12.34 3.90
CA ILE A 24 18.77 12.56 5.12
C ILE A 24 18.04 11.83 6.24
N SER A 25 18.78 11.03 7.00
CA SER A 25 18.27 10.29 8.13
C SER A 25 18.96 10.72 9.41
N VAL A 26 18.18 10.82 10.48
CA VAL A 26 18.65 11.05 11.84
C VAL A 26 18.24 9.86 12.68
N LEU A 27 19.21 9.25 13.36
CA LEU A 27 18.98 8.14 14.28
C LEU A 27 19.20 8.63 15.70
N TRP A 28 18.26 8.31 16.57
CA TRP A 28 18.33 8.66 17.98
C TRP A 28 17.95 7.46 18.83
N ASN A 29 18.62 7.29 19.94
CA ASN A 29 18.24 6.32 20.96
C ASN A 29 18.56 6.87 22.35
N ASN A 30 17.87 6.36 23.36
CA ASN A 30 18.12 6.73 24.75
C ASN A 30 19.18 5.84 25.43
N GLN A 31 19.84 4.97 24.67
CA GLN A 31 20.82 3.99 25.14
C GLN A 31 20.25 2.99 26.16
N ASP A 32 18.96 2.78 26.12
CA ASP A 32 18.23 1.86 26.99
C ASP A 32 17.16 1.11 26.20
N ASN A 33 15.96 1.66 26.09
CA ASN A 33 14.80 0.92 25.59
C ASN A 33 14.10 1.57 24.40
N LEU A 34 14.56 2.68 23.89
CA LEU A 34 13.90 3.42 22.81
C LEU A 34 14.89 3.79 21.71
N ASN A 35 14.55 3.37 20.48
CA ASN A 35 15.24 3.77 19.25
C ASN A 35 14.26 4.46 18.33
N MET A 36 14.68 5.55 17.72
CA MET A 36 13.89 6.31 16.77
C MET A 36 14.75 6.66 15.56
N SER A 37 14.14 6.68 14.38
CA SER A 37 14.75 7.24 13.18
C SER A 37 13.76 8.17 12.50
N LEU A 38 14.31 9.23 11.91
CA LEU A 38 13.56 10.17 11.10
C LEU A 38 14.32 10.36 9.80
N THR A 39 13.65 10.09 8.69
CA THR A 39 14.20 10.27 7.35
C THR A 39 13.36 11.28 6.59
N VAL A 40 13.99 12.31 6.05
CA VAL A 40 13.36 13.21 5.09
C VAL A 40 13.87 12.87 3.71
N PHE A 41 12.99 12.81 2.72
CA PHE A 41 13.33 12.41 1.37
C PHE A 41 12.68 13.30 0.33
N ASN A 42 13.34 13.40 -0.83
CA ASN A 42 12.82 14.02 -2.03
C ASN A 42 13.18 13.16 -3.23
N THR A 43 12.20 12.78 -4.02
CA THR A 43 12.39 12.03 -5.26
C THR A 43 11.82 12.81 -6.42
N ASP A 44 12.65 13.07 -7.41
CA ASP A 44 12.24 13.67 -8.68
C ASP A 44 12.18 12.60 -9.75
N PHE A 45 11.05 12.49 -10.41
CA PHE A 45 10.82 11.56 -11.52
C PHE A 45 10.83 12.30 -12.84
N LYS A 46 11.42 11.66 -13.84
CA LYS A 46 11.34 12.05 -15.23
C LYS A 46 10.81 10.88 -16.04
N ASP A 47 9.91 11.16 -16.98
CA ASP A 47 9.27 10.15 -17.82
C ASP A 47 8.57 9.05 -17.01
N LYS A 48 7.96 9.43 -15.88
CA LYS A 48 7.23 8.47 -15.01
C LYS A 48 6.15 7.77 -15.81
N ILE A 49 6.14 6.44 -15.71
CA ILE A 49 5.15 5.59 -16.39
C ILE A 49 3.92 5.47 -15.49
N THR A 50 2.76 5.70 -16.08
CA THR A 50 1.48 5.51 -15.41
C THR A 50 0.47 4.86 -16.35
N GLU A 51 -0.63 4.41 -15.78
CA GLU A 51 -1.72 3.76 -16.48
C GLU A 51 -2.94 4.66 -16.44
N ILE A 52 -3.53 4.92 -17.60
CA ILE A 52 -4.73 5.76 -17.73
C ILE A 52 -5.82 4.94 -18.39
N ARG A 53 -7.03 4.98 -17.81
CA ARG A 53 -8.20 4.36 -18.41
C ARG A 53 -8.71 5.17 -19.59
N ARG A 54 -8.79 4.51 -20.76
CA ARG A 54 -9.24 5.11 -22.02
C ARG A 54 -10.75 5.09 -22.13
N CYS A 55 -11.39 4.03 -21.72
CA CYS A 55 -12.82 3.79 -21.84
C CYS A 55 -13.30 2.73 -20.88
N GLY A 56 -14.62 2.62 -20.72
CA GLY A 56 -15.27 1.58 -19.94
C GLY A 56 -15.47 1.98 -18.49
N THR A 57 -15.45 0.99 -17.61
CA THR A 57 -15.75 1.14 -16.19
C THR A 57 -14.93 2.27 -15.55
N GLY A 58 -15.61 3.20 -14.89
CA GLY A 58 -14.98 4.36 -14.25
C GLY A 58 -14.75 5.55 -15.17
N THR A 59 -15.19 5.47 -16.43
CA THR A 59 -15.12 6.57 -17.39
C THR A 59 -16.50 6.89 -17.93
N ASN A 60 -16.62 8.02 -18.66
CA ASN A 60 -17.84 8.38 -19.39
C ASN A 60 -17.82 7.89 -20.85
N THR A 61 -16.80 7.12 -21.24
CA THR A 61 -16.61 6.65 -22.60
C THR A 61 -16.83 5.16 -22.68
N ILE A 62 -17.64 4.72 -23.63
CA ILE A 62 -17.89 3.30 -23.89
C ILE A 62 -16.77 2.77 -24.77
N CYS A 63 -16.25 1.57 -24.43
CA CYS A 63 -15.27 0.89 -25.27
C CYS A 63 -15.93 0.36 -26.55
N THR A 64 -15.32 0.66 -27.68
CA THR A 64 -15.78 0.18 -29.01
C THR A 64 -14.85 -0.88 -29.61
N GLU A 65 -13.65 -1.00 -29.06
CA GLU A 65 -12.69 -2.02 -29.49
C GLU A 65 -13.10 -3.40 -28.96
N LYS A 66 -12.74 -4.41 -29.74
CA LYS A 66 -13.09 -5.81 -29.45
C LYS A 66 -11.84 -6.62 -29.13
N ASP A 67 -12.00 -7.61 -28.27
CA ASP A 67 -10.97 -8.59 -28.02
C ASP A 67 -10.81 -9.59 -29.19
N PRO A 68 -9.82 -10.47 -29.20
CA PRO A 68 -9.64 -11.48 -30.26
C PRO A 68 -10.85 -12.40 -30.49
N ASP A 69 -11.70 -12.59 -29.49
CA ASP A 69 -12.90 -13.39 -29.55
C ASP A 69 -14.15 -12.57 -29.96
N ASN A 70 -13.94 -11.32 -30.43
CA ASN A 70 -14.96 -10.38 -30.86
C ASN A 70 -15.93 -9.91 -29.75
N ASN A 71 -15.51 -9.98 -28.49
CA ASN A 71 -16.24 -9.43 -27.34
C ASN A 71 -15.82 -7.98 -27.08
N THR A 72 -16.76 -7.14 -26.66
CA THR A 72 -16.44 -5.78 -26.23
C THR A 72 -15.71 -5.78 -24.92
N TYR A 73 -14.67 -4.96 -24.80
CA TYR A 73 -13.98 -4.78 -23.54
C TYR A 73 -14.85 -4.00 -22.54
N ASP A 74 -14.82 -4.44 -21.30
CA ASP A 74 -15.44 -3.70 -20.18
C ASP A 74 -14.64 -2.45 -19.84
N PHE A 75 -13.32 -2.49 -20.06
CA PHE A 75 -12.46 -1.32 -19.97
C PHE A 75 -11.18 -1.53 -20.77
N ILE A 76 -10.57 -0.40 -21.16
CA ILE A 76 -9.24 -0.35 -21.79
C ILE A 76 -8.41 0.69 -21.07
N SER A 77 -7.21 0.32 -20.68
CA SER A 77 -6.20 1.22 -20.13
C SER A 77 -4.98 1.30 -21.04
N ASP A 78 -4.33 2.45 -21.05
CA ASP A 78 -3.09 2.71 -21.77
C ASP A 78 -1.97 3.03 -20.78
N ARG A 79 -0.74 2.64 -21.10
CA ARG A 79 0.46 3.09 -20.42
C ARG A 79 1.03 4.30 -21.11
N ILE A 80 1.29 5.35 -20.34
CA ILE A 80 1.85 6.61 -20.84
C ILE A 80 2.96 7.08 -19.91
N ASN A 81 3.82 7.97 -20.43
CA ASN A 81 4.76 8.70 -19.60
C ASN A 81 4.10 9.99 -19.10
N VAL A 82 4.27 10.27 -17.81
CA VAL A 82 4.10 11.59 -17.22
C VAL A 82 5.47 12.25 -17.24
N ASP A 83 5.59 13.43 -17.84
CA ASP A 83 6.92 14.04 -18.08
C ASP A 83 7.73 14.22 -16.79
N LYS A 84 7.14 14.83 -15.78
CA LYS A 84 7.81 15.10 -14.51
C LYS A 84 6.84 14.90 -13.33
N ALA A 85 7.37 14.35 -12.25
CA ALA A 85 6.67 14.23 -10.98
C ALA A 85 7.65 14.39 -9.83
N ASN A 86 7.15 14.81 -8.68
CA ASN A 86 7.92 14.94 -7.45
C ASN A 86 7.20 14.21 -6.32
N MET A 87 7.99 13.57 -5.46
CA MET A 87 7.51 12.93 -4.26
C MET A 87 8.48 13.30 -3.13
N ARG A 88 7.96 13.90 -2.06
CA ARG A 88 8.76 14.29 -0.91
C ARG A 88 8.03 13.96 0.37
N GLY A 89 8.76 13.72 1.41
CA GLY A 89 8.11 13.38 2.66
C GLY A 89 9.04 13.08 3.80
N VAL A 90 8.44 12.48 4.82
CA VAL A 90 9.10 12.14 6.07
C VAL A 90 8.69 10.72 6.44
N GLU A 91 9.68 9.93 6.85
CA GLU A 91 9.45 8.60 7.42
C GLU A 91 9.98 8.58 8.84
N ALA A 92 9.12 8.20 9.79
CA ALA A 92 9.49 8.03 11.18
C ALA A 92 9.35 6.56 11.58
N ILE A 93 10.35 6.01 12.23
CA ILE A 93 10.35 4.63 12.74
C ILE A 93 10.67 4.67 14.22
N MET A 94 9.93 3.89 15.01
CA MET A 94 10.14 3.77 16.44
C MET A 94 10.18 2.30 16.83
N ASN A 95 11.20 1.94 17.63
CA ASN A 95 11.26 0.65 18.31
C ASN A 95 11.39 0.91 19.80
N TRP A 96 10.41 0.47 20.57
CA TRP A 96 10.29 0.75 21.99
C TRP A 96 10.08 -0.53 22.79
N GLN A 97 11.05 -0.87 23.62
CA GLN A 97 10.89 -1.92 24.60
C GLN A 97 10.19 -1.34 25.83
N ILE A 98 8.86 -1.41 25.84
CA ILE A 98 8.00 -0.78 26.86
C ILE A 98 8.25 -1.41 28.23
N ALA A 99 8.37 -2.74 28.25
CA ALA A 99 8.65 -3.55 29.42
C ALA A 99 9.48 -4.74 28.99
N GLU A 100 9.97 -5.54 29.93
CA GLU A 100 10.78 -6.72 29.63
C GLU A 100 10.06 -7.69 28.68
N SER A 101 8.73 -7.79 28.81
CA SER A 101 7.91 -8.72 28.02
C SER A 101 7.10 -8.04 26.90
N VAL A 102 7.22 -6.73 26.70
CA VAL A 102 6.38 -5.97 25.76
C VAL A 102 7.24 -5.04 24.93
N ASP A 103 7.16 -5.17 23.61
CA ASP A 103 7.78 -4.21 22.71
C ASP A 103 6.78 -3.68 21.67
N LEU A 104 7.01 -2.45 21.23
CA LEU A 104 6.24 -1.76 20.22
C LEU A 104 7.16 -1.34 19.08
N THR A 105 6.76 -1.70 17.86
CA THR A 105 7.37 -1.17 16.65
C THR A 105 6.32 -0.36 15.91
N ALA A 106 6.63 0.87 15.56
CA ALA A 106 5.72 1.73 14.83
C ALA A 106 6.45 2.44 13.70
N ASN A 107 5.77 2.68 12.61
CA ASN A 107 6.25 3.55 11.55
C ASN A 107 5.13 4.45 11.03
N TYR A 108 5.52 5.60 10.56
CA TYR A 108 4.65 6.57 9.94
C TYR A 108 5.37 7.18 8.75
N THR A 109 4.68 7.25 7.61
CA THR A 109 5.18 7.91 6.41
C THR A 109 4.20 8.98 5.98
N PHE A 110 4.70 10.21 5.86
CA PHE A 110 4.02 11.31 5.19
C PHE A 110 4.67 11.49 3.82
N THR A 111 3.84 11.51 2.78
CA THR A 111 4.30 11.71 1.40
C THR A 111 3.43 12.75 0.72
N ASP A 112 4.06 13.81 0.26
CA ASP A 112 3.44 14.79 -0.62
C ASP A 112 3.93 14.54 -2.03
N SER A 113 3.01 14.25 -2.96
CA SER A 113 3.33 13.94 -4.35
C SER A 113 2.66 14.94 -5.26
N GLU A 114 3.31 15.27 -6.36
CA GLU A 114 2.78 16.23 -7.33
C GLU A 114 3.24 15.88 -8.74
N GLN A 115 2.31 15.88 -9.66
CA GLN A 115 2.62 15.84 -11.08
C GLN A 115 3.05 17.24 -11.53
N LYS A 116 4.26 17.37 -12.04
CA LYS A 116 4.87 18.66 -12.37
C LYS A 116 4.60 19.12 -13.80
N SER A 117 4.10 18.23 -14.64
CA SER A 117 3.80 18.51 -16.04
C SER A 117 2.65 17.63 -16.53
N GLY A 118 2.17 17.91 -17.76
CA GLY A 118 1.09 17.16 -18.38
C GLY A 118 -0.30 17.61 -17.94
N THR A 119 -1.30 16.80 -18.32
CA THR A 119 -2.72 17.09 -18.11
C THR A 119 -3.09 17.27 -16.64
N PHE A 120 -2.44 16.53 -15.75
CA PHE A 120 -2.73 16.53 -14.31
C PHE A 120 -1.72 17.34 -13.49
N LYS A 121 -1.07 18.33 -14.12
CA LYS A 121 -0.14 19.21 -13.42
C LYS A 121 -0.77 19.79 -12.15
N GLY A 122 -0.07 19.70 -11.04
CA GLY A 122 -0.53 20.15 -9.74
C GLY A 122 -1.32 19.13 -8.94
N LYS A 123 -1.67 18.00 -9.55
CA LYS A 123 -2.39 16.90 -8.88
C LYS A 123 -1.42 15.90 -8.26
N ALA A 124 -1.87 15.21 -7.22
CA ALA A 124 -1.11 14.12 -6.62
C ALA A 124 -0.89 12.97 -7.60
N LEU A 125 0.14 12.17 -7.36
CA LEU A 125 0.32 10.92 -8.09
C LEU A 125 -0.82 9.96 -7.74
N ASN A 126 -1.24 9.17 -8.73
CA ASN A 126 -2.32 8.20 -8.53
C ASN A 126 -1.90 7.11 -7.52
N LYS A 127 -2.89 6.60 -6.79
CA LYS A 127 -2.74 5.51 -5.82
C LYS A 127 -1.68 5.75 -4.73
N MET A 128 -1.33 7.01 -4.48
CA MET A 128 -0.33 7.36 -3.47
C MET A 128 -0.98 8.13 -2.31
N PRO A 129 -1.13 7.50 -1.14
CA PRO A 129 -1.69 8.18 0.02
C PRO A 129 -0.67 9.16 0.62
N LYS A 130 -1.16 10.26 1.20
CA LYS A 130 -0.30 11.18 1.96
C LYS A 130 0.16 10.59 3.28
N HIS A 131 -0.66 9.76 3.90
CA HIS A 131 -0.39 9.21 5.21
C HIS A 131 -0.47 7.69 5.19
N MET A 132 0.56 7.04 5.70
CA MET A 132 0.58 5.60 5.97
C MET A 132 1.20 5.40 7.34
N ALA A 133 0.62 4.51 8.13
CA ALA A 133 1.17 4.17 9.44
C ALA A 133 0.89 2.72 9.77
N ASN A 134 1.77 2.11 10.52
CA ASN A 134 1.46 0.86 11.19
C ASN A 134 2.17 0.79 12.54
N ALA A 135 1.59 0.02 13.44
CA ALA A 135 2.17 -0.24 14.74
C ALA A 135 1.92 -1.69 15.11
N THR A 136 2.93 -2.35 15.61
CA THR A 136 2.85 -3.74 16.08
C THR A 136 3.30 -3.80 17.53
N LEU A 137 2.42 -4.32 18.38
CA LEU A 137 2.70 -4.61 19.77
C LEU A 137 2.98 -6.11 19.90
N ASN A 138 4.16 -6.45 20.41
CA ASN A 138 4.53 -7.83 20.70
C ASN A 138 4.56 -8.02 22.22
N TRP A 139 3.94 -9.10 22.67
CA TRP A 139 3.85 -9.40 24.08
C TRP A 139 4.24 -10.87 24.34
N ASP A 140 5.26 -11.07 25.14
CA ASP A 140 5.59 -12.38 25.70
C ASP A 140 4.62 -12.63 26.85
N THR A 141 3.43 -13.16 26.51
CA THR A 141 2.29 -13.29 27.43
C THR A 141 2.61 -14.24 28.58
N THR A 142 3.25 -15.36 28.23
CA THR A 142 3.81 -16.32 29.18
C THR A 142 5.16 -16.79 28.63
N GLN A 143 5.83 -17.67 29.36
CA GLN A 143 7.08 -18.29 28.90
C GLN A 143 6.90 -19.06 27.57
N ASP A 144 5.72 -19.62 27.33
CA ASP A 144 5.44 -20.46 26.17
C ASP A 144 4.51 -19.78 25.14
N ILE A 145 3.87 -18.69 25.49
CA ILE A 145 2.89 -17.99 24.64
C ILE A 145 3.40 -16.60 24.31
N LYS A 146 3.46 -16.30 23.02
CA LYS A 146 3.73 -14.95 22.49
C LYS A 146 2.50 -14.51 21.72
N THR A 147 2.08 -13.27 21.93
CA THR A 147 0.97 -12.65 21.20
C THR A 147 1.43 -11.36 20.55
N TRP A 148 0.74 -11.00 19.47
CA TRP A 148 0.99 -9.72 18.81
C TRP A 148 -0.32 -9.13 18.32
N SER A 149 -0.34 -7.82 18.23
CA SER A 149 -1.44 -7.08 17.60
C SER A 149 -0.85 -5.98 16.73
N ARG A 150 -1.50 -5.72 15.62
CA ARG A 150 -1.05 -4.72 14.65
C ARG A 150 -2.22 -3.90 14.16
N ILE A 151 -1.99 -2.60 14.06
CA ILE A 151 -2.87 -1.69 13.36
C ILE A 151 -2.16 -1.18 12.12
N ASN A 152 -2.87 -1.19 10.98
CA ASN A 152 -2.39 -0.66 9.72
C ASN A 152 -3.32 0.46 9.29
N PHE A 153 -2.78 1.61 8.99
CA PHE A 153 -3.53 2.75 8.49
C PHE A 153 -3.01 3.16 7.12
N ARG A 154 -3.94 3.39 6.20
CA ARG A 154 -3.66 3.94 4.89
C ARG A 154 -4.59 5.11 4.62
N GLY A 155 -4.01 6.27 4.29
CA GLY A 155 -4.76 7.46 3.93
C GLY A 155 -5.47 7.32 2.59
N LYS A 156 -6.37 8.25 2.32
CA LYS A 156 -7.08 8.29 1.03
C LYS A 156 -6.09 8.48 -0.12
N THR A 157 -6.45 7.91 -1.27
CA THR A 157 -5.70 8.04 -2.52
C THR A 157 -6.54 8.72 -3.58
N SER A 158 -5.90 9.10 -4.68
CA SER A 158 -6.55 9.48 -5.92
C SER A 158 -6.16 8.50 -7.03
N ASP A 159 -6.94 8.47 -8.09
CA ASP A 159 -6.64 7.66 -9.26
C ASP A 159 -7.12 8.37 -10.52
N TYR A 160 -6.58 7.99 -11.67
CA TYR A 160 -7.04 8.50 -12.95
C TYR A 160 -8.39 7.86 -13.32
N LEU A 161 -9.38 8.68 -13.63
CA LEU A 161 -10.64 8.22 -14.21
C LEU A 161 -10.56 8.15 -15.74
N SER A 162 -9.85 9.11 -16.33
CA SER A 162 -9.70 9.20 -17.78
C SER A 162 -8.42 10.00 -18.07
N ARG A 163 -8.18 10.28 -19.36
CA ARG A 163 -7.05 11.12 -19.77
C ARG A 163 -7.15 12.58 -19.30
N THR A 164 -8.32 13.01 -18.88
CA THR A 164 -8.60 14.40 -18.53
C THR A 164 -9.14 14.60 -17.13
N SER A 165 -9.44 13.53 -16.39
CA SER A 165 -10.03 13.62 -15.05
C SER A 165 -9.42 12.64 -14.07
N MET A 166 -9.39 13.04 -12.80
CA MET A 166 -9.00 12.21 -11.67
C MET A 166 -10.16 12.15 -10.67
N ALA A 167 -10.28 11.04 -9.96
CA ALA A 167 -11.21 10.87 -8.87
C ALA A 167 -10.47 10.56 -7.57
N THR A 168 -11.19 10.69 -6.45
CA THR A 168 -10.74 10.07 -5.21
C THR A 168 -10.72 8.56 -5.42
N GLY A 169 -9.57 7.96 -5.19
CA GLY A 169 -9.42 6.51 -5.22
C GLY A 169 -10.00 5.88 -3.96
N THR A 170 -9.21 5.06 -3.28
CA THR A 170 -9.60 4.48 -2.01
C THR A 170 -9.71 5.56 -0.93
N GLY A 171 -10.80 5.59 -0.15
CA GLY A 171 -10.88 6.39 1.06
C GLY A 171 -9.89 5.89 2.11
N SER A 172 -9.65 6.67 3.16
CA SER A 172 -8.79 6.25 4.27
C SER A 172 -9.41 5.07 5.02
N TYR A 173 -8.56 4.15 5.45
CA TYR A 173 -9.01 2.99 6.22
C TYR A 173 -7.92 2.50 7.17
N ALA A 174 -8.36 1.74 8.18
CA ALA A 174 -7.47 1.03 9.08
C ALA A 174 -7.90 -0.43 9.17
N THR A 175 -6.91 -1.31 9.30
CA THR A 175 -7.14 -2.73 9.59
C THR A 175 -6.42 -3.12 10.87
N VAL A 176 -6.96 -4.10 11.57
CA VAL A 176 -6.37 -4.65 12.78
C VAL A 176 -6.10 -6.14 12.57
N ASP A 177 -4.89 -6.55 12.89
CA ASP A 177 -4.48 -7.94 12.86
C ASP A 177 -4.06 -8.38 14.25
N VAL A 178 -4.34 -9.61 14.61
CA VAL A 178 -3.92 -10.20 15.88
C VAL A 178 -3.40 -11.62 15.65
N GLY A 179 -2.50 -12.05 16.48
CA GLY A 179 -2.00 -13.40 16.36
C GLY A 179 -1.16 -13.81 17.55
N GLY A 180 -0.67 -15.02 17.48
CA GLY A 180 0.19 -15.53 18.52
C GLY A 180 0.82 -16.86 18.18
N SER A 181 1.67 -17.31 19.07
CA SER A 181 2.32 -18.60 19.00
C SER A 181 2.31 -19.27 20.38
N TYR A 182 2.23 -20.61 20.35
CA TYR A 182 2.29 -21.44 21.53
C TYR A 182 3.37 -22.51 21.35
N GLN A 183 4.39 -22.46 22.19
CA GLN A 183 5.45 -23.45 22.22
C GLN A 183 4.99 -24.62 23.10
N LEU A 184 4.53 -25.70 22.47
CA LEU A 184 4.01 -26.88 23.17
C LEU A 184 5.11 -27.65 23.89
N ASN A 185 6.26 -27.81 23.20
CA ASN A 185 7.48 -28.40 23.73
C ASN A 185 8.67 -27.84 22.95
N LYS A 186 9.89 -28.33 23.22
CA LYS A 186 11.09 -27.81 22.57
C LYS A 186 11.09 -27.91 21.04
N ASP A 187 10.30 -28.83 20.47
CA ASP A 187 10.31 -29.15 19.04
C ASP A 187 9.05 -28.68 18.30
N LEU A 188 7.97 -28.36 19.03
CA LEU A 188 6.66 -28.14 18.44
C LEU A 188 6.10 -26.78 18.84
N ASN A 189 5.79 -25.96 17.83
CA ASN A 189 5.23 -24.62 18.00
C ASN A 189 3.99 -24.44 17.11
N PHE A 190 2.91 -23.95 17.69
CA PHE A 190 1.69 -23.57 16.99
C PHE A 190 1.70 -22.07 16.74
N VAL A 191 1.28 -21.67 15.55
CA VAL A 191 1.05 -20.26 15.21
C VAL A 191 -0.37 -20.07 14.70
N ALA A 192 -0.97 -18.95 15.05
CA ALA A 192 -2.27 -18.57 14.56
C ALA A 192 -2.35 -17.07 14.39
N GLY A 193 -3.10 -16.62 13.39
CA GLY A 193 -3.32 -15.21 13.16
C GLY A 193 -4.68 -14.96 12.55
N VAL A 194 -5.25 -13.81 12.88
CA VAL A 194 -6.45 -13.27 12.26
C VAL A 194 -6.12 -11.90 11.70
N TYR A 195 -6.27 -11.76 10.40
CA TYR A 195 -5.94 -10.54 9.68
C TYR A 195 -7.22 -9.82 9.31
N ASN A 196 -7.21 -8.50 9.40
CA ASN A 196 -8.39 -7.69 9.19
C ASN A 196 -9.56 -8.18 10.09
N VAL A 197 -9.31 -8.20 11.39
CA VAL A 197 -10.23 -8.73 12.42
C VAL A 197 -11.60 -8.06 12.35
N LEU A 198 -11.63 -6.76 12.06
CA LEU A 198 -12.86 -5.97 11.99
C LEU A 198 -13.58 -6.13 10.65
N ASP A 199 -13.05 -6.97 9.76
CA ASP A 199 -13.64 -7.26 8.45
C ASP A 199 -13.89 -6.02 7.60
N ARG A 200 -12.94 -5.08 7.62
CA ARG A 200 -13.02 -3.87 6.80
C ARG A 200 -12.97 -4.24 5.32
N ARG A 201 -13.94 -3.78 4.54
CA ARG A 201 -14.04 -4.07 3.12
C ARG A 201 -14.02 -2.78 2.31
N ILE A 202 -13.38 -2.82 1.15
CA ILE A 202 -13.31 -1.71 0.22
C ILE A 202 -13.91 -2.14 -1.11
N ASN A 203 -14.83 -1.33 -1.60
CA ASN A 203 -15.49 -1.57 -2.86
C ASN A 203 -14.58 -1.16 -4.03
N ASN A 204 -14.19 -2.14 -4.84
CA ASN A 204 -13.35 -1.95 -6.01
C ASN A 204 -14.04 -1.14 -7.12
N GLU A 205 -15.36 -1.21 -7.25
CA GLU A 205 -16.09 -0.52 -8.31
C GLU A 205 -15.94 0.99 -8.25
N ASN A 206 -15.90 1.55 -7.02
CA ASN A 206 -15.80 2.99 -6.82
C ASN A 206 -14.35 3.48 -6.69
N TYR A 207 -13.40 2.63 -6.30
CA TYR A 207 -12.08 3.09 -5.86
C TYR A 207 -10.92 2.42 -6.58
N GLY A 208 -11.17 1.48 -7.47
CA GLY A 208 -10.10 0.78 -8.22
C GLY A 208 -9.20 -0.10 -7.38
N ALA A 209 -9.52 -0.33 -6.11
CA ALA A 209 -8.75 -1.17 -5.20
C ALA A 209 -9.67 -2.08 -4.41
N THR A 210 -9.22 -3.29 -4.14
CA THR A 210 -9.94 -4.28 -3.34
C THR A 210 -9.16 -4.59 -2.09
N LEU A 211 -9.83 -4.57 -0.95
CA LEU A 211 -9.29 -5.05 0.32
C LEU A 211 -9.98 -6.37 0.67
N ASP A 212 -9.18 -7.42 0.84
CA ASP A 212 -9.69 -8.69 1.31
C ASP A 212 -10.32 -8.55 2.69
N GLY A 213 -11.41 -9.27 2.93
CA GLY A 213 -12.03 -9.34 4.24
C GLY A 213 -11.16 -10.07 5.26
N ARG A 214 -11.76 -10.46 6.37
CA ARG A 214 -11.07 -11.19 7.43
C ARG A 214 -10.46 -12.48 6.90
N ARG A 215 -9.20 -12.72 7.28
CA ARG A 215 -8.44 -13.91 6.90
C ARG A 215 -7.92 -14.60 8.15
N TYR A 216 -7.80 -15.92 8.08
CA TYR A 216 -7.30 -16.76 9.17
C TYR A 216 -6.07 -17.49 8.68
N ASN A 217 -5.08 -17.65 9.57
CA ASN A 217 -3.90 -18.44 9.32
C ASN A 217 -3.63 -19.33 10.54
N ILE A 218 -3.36 -20.61 10.30
CA ILE A 218 -2.96 -21.57 11.32
C ILE A 218 -1.75 -22.32 10.78
N GLY A 219 -0.75 -22.44 11.59
CA GLY A 219 0.49 -23.13 11.23
C GLY A 219 1.03 -23.99 12.36
N LEU A 220 1.83 -24.94 11.98
CA LEU A 220 2.54 -25.83 12.90
C LEU A 220 4.00 -25.90 12.46
N ASN A 221 4.91 -25.60 13.36
CA ASN A 221 6.35 -25.71 13.11
C ASN A 221 6.90 -26.85 13.98
N TYR A 222 7.57 -27.79 13.34
CA TYR A 222 8.21 -28.91 14.00
C TYR A 222 9.69 -28.94 13.67
N ASN A 223 10.55 -28.96 14.69
CA ASN A 223 11.98 -29.08 14.53
C ASN A 223 12.42 -30.52 14.76
N PHE A 224 13.04 -31.10 13.76
CA PHE A 224 13.56 -32.47 13.83
C PHE A 224 14.86 -32.54 14.61
#